data_4be5cc4f5c998a11a3fa81d53b5e02e1
#
_entry.id   4be5cc4f5c998a11a3fa81d53b5e02e1
#
_cell.length_a   1.000
_cell.length_b   1.000
_cell.length_c   1.000
_cell.angle_alpha   90.00
_cell.angle_beta   90.00
_cell.angle_gamma   90.00
#
_symmetry.space_group_name_H-M   'P 1'
#
loop_
_entity.id
_entity.type
_entity.pdbx_description
1 polymer ?
#
loop_
_entity_poly.entity_id
_entity_poly.type
_entity_poly.pdbx_seq_one_letter_code
_entity_poly.pdbx_strand_id
1 'polypeptide(L)'
;DEVNLRTEDTKRCLDELIRVANEEKPDYSLVSGDIFHVGRLWSDRCCEEIITAIHYIRELAAVSKQVVVMRGTPNHDGSGQFNVLSEMFADVPNVHVVITPQVISFDDVDIAVLPGFDRGVFRANHPGLSSDEENVVFTNELSNIVTGLKAQCSPEKKSILMAHYTVPGCNTESGQTMMLTQFEPIIPQEALLAANYNLVALGHIHRP
;
A
#
# COMPACT_ATOMS: atom_id res chain seq x y z
N ASP A 1 -16.79 6.39 28.99
CA ASP A 1 -15.98 6.05 27.79
C ASP A 1 -16.94 5.93 26.61
N GLU A 2 -16.95 6.90 25.71
CA GLU A 2 -17.73 6.81 24.47
C GLU A 2 -17.05 5.79 23.55
N VAL A 3 -17.72 4.68 23.29
CA VAL A 3 -17.28 3.68 22.31
C VAL A 3 -17.33 4.31 20.93
N ASN A 4 -16.19 4.37 20.26
CA ASN A 4 -16.14 4.84 18.87
C ASN A 4 -16.72 3.76 17.94
N LEU A 5 -17.99 3.91 17.56
CA LEU A 5 -18.72 2.97 16.72
C LEU A 5 -18.00 2.67 15.39
N ARG A 6 -17.28 3.64 14.83
CA ARG A 6 -16.48 3.41 13.59
C ARG A 6 -15.32 2.45 13.82
N THR A 7 -14.65 2.55 14.96
CA THR A 7 -13.57 1.61 15.32
C THR A 7 -14.11 0.19 15.46
N GLU A 8 -15.28 0.04 16.10
CA GLU A 8 -15.94 -1.27 16.24
C GLU A 8 -16.39 -1.84 14.88
N ASP A 9 -16.90 -0.99 13.98
CA ASP A 9 -17.25 -1.40 12.63
C ASP A 9 -16.01 -1.84 11.83
N THR A 10 -14.90 -1.11 11.95
CA THR A 10 -13.62 -1.48 11.33
C THR A 10 -13.12 -2.83 11.85
N LYS A 11 -13.14 -3.04 13.17
CA LYS A 11 -12.74 -4.31 13.77
C LYS A 11 -13.60 -5.47 13.26
N ARG A 12 -14.92 -5.31 13.17
CA ARG A 12 -15.81 -6.34 12.59
C ARG A 12 -15.44 -6.68 11.13
N CYS A 13 -15.10 -5.68 10.31
CA CYS A 13 -14.65 -5.94 8.94
C CYS A 13 -13.33 -6.69 8.92
N LEU A 14 -12.40 -6.35 9.80
CA LEU A 14 -11.12 -7.04 9.95
C LEU A 14 -11.30 -8.47 10.46
N ASP A 15 -12.18 -8.69 11.44
CA ASP A 15 -12.53 -10.03 11.94
C ASP A 15 -13.09 -10.92 10.81
N GLU A 16 -13.97 -10.37 9.96
CA GLU A 16 -14.50 -11.08 8.81
C GLU A 16 -13.40 -11.39 7.78
N LEU A 17 -12.47 -10.45 7.54
CA LEU A 17 -11.31 -10.69 6.67
C LEU A 17 -10.46 -11.86 7.21
N ILE A 18 -10.18 -11.89 8.53
CA ILE A 18 -9.44 -12.99 9.16
C ILE A 18 -10.21 -14.29 9.07
N ARG A 19 -11.54 -14.26 9.25
CA ARG A 19 -12.38 -15.45 9.08
C ARG A 19 -12.23 -16.04 7.68
N VAL A 20 -12.34 -15.20 6.65
CA VAL A 20 -12.15 -15.61 5.24
C VAL A 20 -10.74 -16.13 5.02
N ALA A 21 -9.71 -15.42 5.52
CA ALA A 21 -8.32 -15.87 5.40
C ALA A 21 -8.08 -17.24 6.07
N ASN A 22 -8.72 -17.51 7.20
CA ASN A 22 -8.66 -18.82 7.87
C ASN A 22 -9.30 -19.95 7.04
N GLU A 23 -10.35 -19.64 6.30
CA GLU A 23 -11.04 -20.62 5.43
C GLU A 23 -10.22 -20.88 4.15
N GLU A 24 -9.76 -19.82 3.50
CA GLU A 24 -9.07 -19.88 2.19
C GLU A 24 -7.58 -20.21 2.31
N LYS A 25 -6.94 -19.93 3.46
CA LYS A 25 -5.50 -20.14 3.73
C LYS A 25 -4.62 -19.66 2.58
N PRO A 26 -4.62 -18.36 2.31
CA PRO A 26 -3.91 -17.79 1.16
C PRO A 26 -2.41 -18.01 1.26
N ASP A 27 -1.76 -18.23 0.12
CA ASP A 27 -0.30 -18.24 0.06
C ASP A 27 0.27 -16.84 0.33
N TYR A 28 -0.38 -15.81 -0.21
CA TYR A 28 0.05 -14.41 -0.09
C TYR A 28 -1.11 -13.53 0.35
N SER A 29 -0.93 -12.79 1.45
CA SER A 29 -1.83 -11.72 1.87
C SER A 29 -1.19 -10.37 1.59
N LEU A 30 -1.90 -9.52 0.84
CA LEU A 30 -1.41 -8.20 0.41
C LEU A 30 -2.21 -7.10 1.10
N VAL A 31 -1.54 -6.30 1.94
CA VAL A 31 -2.11 -5.13 2.63
C VAL A 31 -1.66 -3.87 1.91
N SER A 32 -2.54 -3.32 1.06
CA SER A 32 -2.21 -2.34 0.02
C SER A 32 -2.19 -0.88 0.49
N GLY A 33 -1.80 -0.63 1.74
CA GLY A 33 -1.59 0.72 2.29
C GLY A 33 -2.84 1.37 2.89
N ASP A 34 -2.65 2.60 3.41
CA ASP A 34 -3.64 3.39 4.15
C ASP A 34 -4.24 2.62 5.33
N ILE A 35 -3.35 1.99 6.12
CA ILE A 35 -3.71 1.19 7.31
C ILE A 35 -4.24 2.08 8.42
N PHE A 36 -3.71 3.31 8.52
CA PHE A 36 -4.06 4.27 9.54
C PHE A 36 -4.95 5.38 9.00
N HIS A 37 -5.70 6.03 9.88
CA HIS A 37 -6.53 7.17 9.49
C HIS A 37 -5.74 8.49 9.40
N VAL A 38 -4.73 8.64 10.25
CA VAL A 38 -3.90 9.86 10.33
C VAL A 38 -2.44 9.48 10.55
N GLY A 39 -1.53 10.04 9.77
CA GLY A 39 -0.09 9.83 9.86
C GLY A 39 0.59 10.42 11.11
N ARG A 40 0.03 10.21 12.30
CA ARG A 40 0.53 10.76 13.58
C ARG A 40 0.71 9.66 14.61
N LEU A 41 1.85 9.69 15.32
CA LEU A 41 2.18 8.72 16.38
C LEU A 41 1.63 9.09 17.78
N TRP A 42 1.34 10.37 18.05
CA TRP A 42 1.25 10.90 19.42
C TRP A 42 -0.19 11.24 19.81
N SER A 43 -1.02 10.24 19.96
CA SER A 43 -2.28 10.34 20.70
C SER A 43 -2.69 8.93 21.14
N ASP A 44 -3.46 8.82 22.20
CA ASP A 44 -3.98 7.53 22.68
C ASP A 44 -4.72 6.76 21.58
N ARG A 45 -5.43 7.49 20.71
CA ARG A 45 -6.14 6.94 19.57
C ARG A 45 -5.19 6.31 18.52
N CYS A 46 -4.08 6.97 18.22
CA CYS A 46 -3.09 6.41 17.30
C CYS A 46 -2.42 5.15 17.88
N CYS A 47 -2.24 5.07 19.19
CA CYS A 47 -1.75 3.86 19.85
C CYS A 47 -2.72 2.69 19.68
N GLU A 48 -4.03 2.92 19.83
CA GLU A 48 -5.05 1.88 19.60
C GLU A 48 -5.03 1.39 18.15
N GLU A 49 -4.94 2.29 17.18
CA GLU A 49 -4.84 1.94 15.76
C GLU A 49 -3.60 1.08 15.46
N ILE A 50 -2.43 1.44 16.00
CA ILE A 50 -1.19 0.66 15.83
C ILE A 50 -1.32 -0.72 16.46
N ILE A 51 -1.86 -0.83 17.69
CA ILE A 51 -2.08 -2.12 18.36
C ILE A 51 -3.03 -3.00 17.55
N THR A 52 -4.12 -2.40 17.04
CA THR A 52 -5.07 -3.08 16.17
C THR A 52 -4.41 -3.58 14.90
N ALA A 53 -3.63 -2.74 14.21
CA ALA A 53 -2.91 -3.14 13.01
C ALA A 53 -1.93 -4.30 13.28
N ILE A 54 -1.14 -4.22 14.37
CA ILE A 54 -0.22 -5.29 14.77
C ILE A 54 -0.98 -6.60 15.01
N HIS A 55 -2.12 -6.53 15.73
CA HIS A 55 -2.93 -7.71 15.99
C HIS A 55 -3.37 -8.39 14.70
N TYR A 56 -4.02 -7.67 13.79
CA TYR A 56 -4.56 -8.26 12.56
C TYR A 56 -3.46 -8.70 11.56
N ILE A 57 -2.31 -8.01 11.51
CA ILE A 57 -1.18 -8.48 10.71
C ILE A 57 -0.65 -9.81 11.26
N ARG A 58 -0.60 -9.99 12.58
CA ARG A 58 -0.22 -11.28 13.20
C ARG A 58 -1.21 -12.39 12.90
N GLU A 59 -2.51 -12.10 12.96
CA GLU A 59 -3.55 -13.05 12.58
C GLU A 59 -3.42 -13.48 11.11
N LEU A 60 -3.18 -12.52 10.19
CA LEU A 60 -2.89 -12.83 8.78
C LEU A 60 -1.63 -13.69 8.64
N ALA A 61 -0.56 -13.37 9.38
CA ALA A 61 0.69 -14.12 9.34
C ALA A 61 0.54 -15.56 9.85
N ALA A 62 -0.40 -15.80 10.76
CA ALA A 62 -0.69 -17.14 11.28
C ALA A 62 -1.40 -18.04 10.25
N VAL A 63 -2.09 -17.48 9.27
CA VAL A 63 -2.91 -18.23 8.29
C VAL A 63 -2.40 -18.17 6.87
N SER A 64 -1.50 -17.23 6.56
CA SER A 64 -0.89 -17.02 5.23
C SER A 64 0.56 -17.53 5.22
N LYS A 65 1.03 -17.99 4.07
CA LYS A 65 2.47 -18.32 3.93
C LYS A 65 3.33 -17.05 3.99
N GLN A 66 2.88 -15.97 3.35
CA GLN A 66 3.55 -14.68 3.34
C GLN A 66 2.55 -13.54 3.48
N VAL A 67 2.91 -12.49 4.20
CA VAL A 67 2.14 -11.24 4.32
C VAL A 67 3.02 -10.08 3.87
N VAL A 68 2.56 -9.32 2.89
CA VAL A 68 3.23 -8.09 2.44
C VAL A 68 2.39 -6.90 2.86
N VAL A 69 2.99 -6.04 3.68
CA VAL A 69 2.35 -4.82 4.23
C VAL A 69 3.03 -3.61 3.61
N MET A 70 2.32 -2.89 2.77
CA MET A 70 2.85 -1.73 2.07
C MET A 70 2.36 -0.43 2.70
N ARG A 71 3.23 0.58 2.79
CA ARG A 71 2.85 1.93 3.19
C ARG A 71 1.99 2.60 2.11
N GLY A 72 0.86 3.15 2.51
CA GLY A 72 0.04 4.02 1.66
C GLY A 72 0.52 5.47 1.64
N THR A 73 -0.42 6.41 1.59
CA THR A 73 -0.07 7.84 1.56
C THR A 73 0.44 8.34 2.92
N PRO A 74 1.42 9.28 2.97
CA PRO A 74 1.96 9.80 4.23
C PRO A 74 0.94 10.52 5.12
N ASN A 75 -0.19 10.96 4.56
CA ASN A 75 -1.28 11.58 5.32
C ASN A 75 -2.01 10.56 6.20
N HIS A 76 -2.08 9.32 5.78
CA HIS A 76 -2.66 8.19 6.49
C HIS A 76 -1.56 7.39 7.19
N ASP A 77 -0.54 6.98 6.46
CA ASP A 77 0.52 6.09 6.92
C ASP A 77 1.81 6.89 7.19
N GLY A 78 1.92 7.45 8.38
CA GLY A 78 3.11 8.21 8.79
C GLY A 78 4.37 7.33 8.90
N SER A 79 5.52 7.92 8.59
CA SER A 79 6.81 7.22 8.67
C SER A 79 7.06 6.60 10.06
N GLY A 80 6.68 7.30 11.13
CA GLY A 80 6.85 6.79 12.49
C GLY A 80 6.00 5.53 12.77
N GLN A 81 4.75 5.49 12.28
CA GLN A 81 3.88 4.32 12.43
C GLN A 81 4.45 3.11 11.69
N PHE A 82 4.94 3.31 10.46
CA PHE A 82 5.55 2.24 9.68
C PHE A 82 6.91 1.80 10.21
N ASN A 83 7.69 2.68 10.82
CA ASN A 83 8.90 2.30 11.55
C ASN A 83 8.56 1.38 12.74
N VAL A 84 7.48 1.69 13.49
CA VAL A 84 7.00 0.81 14.57
C VAL A 84 6.57 -0.55 14.01
N LEU A 85 5.81 -0.59 12.92
CA LEU A 85 5.43 -1.87 12.28
C LEU A 85 6.66 -2.65 11.82
N SER A 86 7.64 -1.99 11.19
CA SER A 86 8.88 -2.65 10.74
C SER A 86 9.63 -3.29 11.89
N GLU A 87 9.79 -2.59 13.02
CA GLU A 87 10.45 -3.14 14.22
C GLU A 87 9.64 -4.29 14.85
N MET A 88 8.31 -4.15 14.90
CA MET A 88 7.44 -5.17 15.52
C MET A 88 7.38 -6.48 14.73
N PHE A 89 7.73 -6.45 13.45
CA PHE A 89 7.74 -7.61 12.56
C PHE A 89 9.12 -7.99 12.04
N ALA A 90 10.20 -7.34 12.53
CA ALA A 90 11.57 -7.62 12.09
C ALA A 90 11.98 -9.09 12.25
N ASP A 91 11.51 -9.73 13.31
CA ASP A 91 11.79 -11.14 13.64
C ASP A 91 10.69 -12.11 13.16
N VAL A 92 9.69 -11.63 12.39
CA VAL A 92 8.61 -12.47 11.87
C VAL A 92 8.87 -12.78 10.39
N PRO A 93 9.38 -13.98 10.07
CA PRO A 93 10.00 -14.26 8.76
C PRO A 93 9.03 -14.23 7.58
N ASN A 94 7.73 -14.35 7.83
CA ASN A 94 6.69 -14.32 6.81
C ASN A 94 5.90 -13.00 6.77
N VAL A 95 6.39 -11.93 7.42
CA VAL A 95 5.81 -10.59 7.32
C VAL A 95 6.83 -9.61 6.75
N HIS A 96 6.48 -8.93 5.68
CA HIS A 96 7.32 -8.00 4.95
C HIS A 96 6.69 -6.60 4.98
N VAL A 97 7.25 -5.70 5.79
CA VAL A 97 6.80 -4.30 5.88
C VAL A 97 7.60 -3.46 4.89
N VAL A 98 6.92 -2.85 3.91
CA VAL A 98 7.54 -2.16 2.77
C VAL A 98 7.20 -0.68 2.77
N ILE A 99 8.25 0.15 2.83
CA ILE A 99 8.14 1.63 2.85
C ILE A 99 8.77 2.31 1.64
N THR A 100 9.55 1.56 0.85
CA THR A 100 10.20 2.06 -0.38
C THR A 100 9.97 1.08 -1.53
N PRO A 101 9.99 1.54 -2.81
CA PRO A 101 9.81 0.67 -3.96
C PRO A 101 10.85 -0.46 -3.99
N GLN A 102 10.41 -1.71 -4.10
CA GLN A 102 11.28 -2.88 -4.18
C GLN A 102 10.54 -4.10 -4.73
N VAL A 103 11.30 -5.13 -5.10
CA VAL A 103 10.77 -6.45 -5.44
C VAL A 103 11.09 -7.43 -4.32
N ILE A 104 10.06 -8.13 -3.83
CA ILE A 104 10.23 -9.27 -2.91
C ILE A 104 10.06 -10.54 -3.73
N SER A 105 11.10 -11.40 -3.71
CA SER A 105 11.12 -12.64 -4.48
C SER A 105 10.82 -13.82 -3.58
N PHE A 106 9.78 -14.57 -3.93
CA PHE A 106 9.43 -15.86 -3.33
C PHE A 106 9.70 -16.99 -4.32
N ASP A 107 9.42 -18.24 -3.95
CA ASP A 107 9.77 -19.40 -4.79
C ASP A 107 9.10 -19.36 -6.17
N ASP A 108 7.81 -19.00 -6.24
CA ASP A 108 6.96 -19.06 -7.43
C ASP A 108 6.44 -17.69 -7.91
N VAL A 109 6.62 -16.65 -7.10
CA VAL A 109 6.13 -15.31 -7.39
C VAL A 109 7.10 -14.22 -6.98
N ASP A 110 7.20 -13.19 -7.79
CA ASP A 110 7.85 -11.93 -7.46
C ASP A 110 6.79 -10.85 -7.25
N ILE A 111 6.83 -10.19 -6.09
CA ILE A 111 5.92 -9.11 -5.75
C ILE A 111 6.68 -7.78 -5.83
N ALA A 112 6.40 -7.01 -6.87
CA ALA A 112 6.87 -5.65 -7.03
C ALA A 112 5.99 -4.73 -6.17
N VAL A 113 6.56 -4.04 -5.20
CA VAL A 113 5.84 -3.20 -4.25
C VAL A 113 6.18 -1.74 -4.50
N LEU A 114 5.16 -0.93 -4.75
CA LEU A 114 5.25 0.49 -5.01
C LEU A 114 4.40 1.28 -3.99
N PRO A 115 4.99 1.65 -2.84
CA PRO A 115 4.33 2.42 -1.79
C PRO A 115 3.80 3.77 -2.25
N GLY A 116 2.85 4.32 -1.49
CA GLY A 116 2.22 5.60 -1.78
C GLY A 116 3.21 6.77 -1.85
N PHE A 117 2.82 7.80 -2.57
CA PHE A 117 3.63 8.97 -2.90
C PHE A 117 3.92 9.86 -1.69
N ASP A 118 5.19 10.18 -1.50
CA ASP A 118 5.62 11.20 -0.55
C ASP A 118 6.03 12.48 -1.30
N ARG A 119 5.09 13.43 -1.42
CA ARG A 119 5.31 14.70 -2.11
C ARG A 119 6.44 15.53 -1.47
N GLY A 120 6.64 15.40 -0.16
CA GLY A 120 7.71 16.11 0.54
C GLY A 120 9.08 15.63 0.11
N VAL A 121 9.26 14.32 0.02
CA VAL A 121 10.51 13.69 -0.48
C VAL A 121 10.72 14.04 -1.96
N PHE A 122 9.67 13.98 -2.76
CA PHE A 122 9.77 14.33 -4.18
C PHE A 122 10.23 15.79 -4.39
N ARG A 123 9.59 16.74 -3.70
CA ARG A 123 9.97 18.16 -3.78
C ARG A 123 11.40 18.45 -3.33
N ALA A 124 11.88 17.73 -2.33
CA ALA A 124 13.26 17.86 -1.87
C ALA A 124 14.27 17.45 -2.97
N ASN A 125 13.92 16.49 -3.81
CA ASN A 125 14.74 16.02 -4.93
C ASN A 125 14.53 16.85 -6.21
N HIS A 126 13.41 17.56 -6.34
CA HIS A 126 13.04 18.35 -7.54
C HIS A 126 12.69 19.81 -7.14
N PRO A 127 13.64 20.60 -6.64
CA PRO A 127 13.35 21.97 -6.20
C PRO A 127 12.99 22.87 -7.39
N GLY A 128 11.97 23.69 -7.19
CA GLY A 128 11.58 24.76 -8.14
C GLY A 128 10.50 24.38 -9.15
N LEU A 129 9.95 23.15 -9.11
CA LEU A 129 8.81 22.78 -9.92
C LEU A 129 7.52 23.44 -9.39
N SER A 130 6.65 23.89 -10.30
CA SER A 130 5.25 24.18 -9.97
C SER A 130 4.47 22.88 -9.69
N SER A 131 3.29 22.97 -9.07
CA SER A 131 2.46 21.81 -8.76
C SER A 131 2.05 21.03 -10.00
N ASP A 132 1.81 21.70 -11.13
CA ASP A 132 1.46 21.05 -12.39
C ASP A 132 2.65 20.33 -13.01
N GLU A 133 3.84 20.94 -12.97
CA GLU A 133 5.08 20.32 -13.41
C GLU A 133 5.45 19.10 -12.53
N GLU A 134 5.27 19.21 -11.20
CA GLU A 134 5.46 18.08 -10.27
C GLU A 134 4.65 16.85 -10.70
N ASN A 135 3.36 17.03 -10.99
CA ASN A 135 2.49 15.91 -11.38
C ASN A 135 2.93 15.26 -12.69
N VAL A 136 3.36 16.06 -13.69
CA VAL A 136 3.85 15.55 -14.97
C VAL A 136 5.16 14.77 -14.79
N VAL A 137 6.13 15.38 -14.08
CA VAL A 137 7.44 14.75 -13.85
C VAL A 137 7.25 13.44 -13.07
N PHE A 138 6.45 13.47 -12.01
CA PHE A 138 6.26 12.30 -11.17
C PHE A 138 5.48 11.18 -11.89
N THR A 139 4.47 11.52 -12.69
CA THR A 139 3.76 10.53 -13.52
C THR A 139 4.71 9.79 -14.48
N ASN A 140 5.66 10.53 -15.05
CA ASN A 140 6.71 9.93 -15.88
C ASN A 140 7.66 9.04 -15.08
N GLU A 141 8.06 9.48 -13.88
CA GLU A 141 8.89 8.67 -12.97
C GLU A 141 8.16 7.40 -12.54
N LEU A 142 6.86 7.48 -12.23
CA LEU A 142 6.06 6.29 -11.89
C LEU A 142 6.08 5.25 -13.01
N SER A 143 5.95 5.68 -14.27
CA SER A 143 6.03 4.79 -15.42
C SER A 143 7.39 4.07 -15.49
N ASN A 144 8.47 4.80 -15.23
CA ASN A 144 9.82 4.24 -15.19
C ASN A 144 10.02 3.29 -14.00
N ILE A 145 9.48 3.64 -12.83
CA ILE A 145 9.56 2.79 -11.63
C ILE A 145 8.79 1.48 -11.85
N VAL A 146 7.56 1.54 -12.37
CA VAL A 146 6.74 0.36 -12.68
C VAL A 146 7.46 -0.58 -13.63
N THR A 147 8.06 -0.04 -14.69
CA THR A 147 8.84 -0.80 -15.66
C THR A 147 10.14 -1.34 -15.05
N GLY A 148 10.83 -0.52 -14.26
CA GLY A 148 12.09 -0.90 -13.59
C GLY A 148 11.89 -1.98 -12.53
N LEU A 149 10.79 -1.96 -11.79
CA LEU A 149 10.42 -3.03 -10.86
C LEU A 149 10.09 -4.32 -11.62
N LYS A 150 9.37 -4.23 -12.75
CA LYS A 150 9.10 -5.40 -13.59
C LYS A 150 10.37 -6.04 -14.11
N ALA A 151 11.34 -5.23 -14.54
CA ALA A 151 12.63 -5.72 -15.04
C ALA A 151 13.46 -6.48 -13.97
N GLN A 152 13.18 -6.25 -12.69
CA GLN A 152 13.81 -6.99 -11.58
C GLN A 152 13.10 -8.32 -11.27
N CYS A 153 11.87 -8.53 -11.78
CA CYS A 153 11.17 -9.79 -11.62
C CYS A 153 11.77 -10.87 -12.54
N SER A 154 11.86 -12.09 -12.04
CA SER A 154 12.27 -13.24 -12.84
C SER A 154 11.26 -13.55 -13.95
N PRO A 155 11.69 -13.80 -15.18
CA PRO A 155 10.79 -14.22 -16.26
C PRO A 155 10.16 -15.60 -16.01
N GLU A 156 10.77 -16.42 -15.16
CA GLU A 156 10.31 -17.77 -14.83
C GLU A 156 9.21 -17.80 -13.77
N LYS A 157 9.01 -16.67 -13.05
CA LYS A 157 8.05 -16.54 -11.98
C LYS A 157 6.82 -15.74 -12.40
N LYS A 158 5.72 -15.92 -11.69
CA LYS A 158 4.62 -14.99 -11.76
C LYS A 158 5.03 -13.66 -11.14
N SER A 159 4.54 -12.55 -11.67
CA SER A 159 4.83 -11.22 -11.16
C SER A 159 3.54 -10.49 -10.75
N ILE A 160 3.54 -9.94 -9.55
CA ILE A 160 2.44 -9.13 -9.02
C ILE A 160 2.98 -7.72 -8.83
N LEU A 161 2.24 -6.71 -9.30
CA LEU A 161 2.45 -5.33 -8.88
C LEU A 161 1.48 -5.00 -7.76
N MET A 162 2.00 -4.59 -6.62
CA MET A 162 1.25 -4.04 -5.49
C MET A 162 1.55 -2.55 -5.40
N ALA A 163 0.55 -1.67 -5.59
CA ALA A 163 0.76 -0.24 -5.67
C ALA A 163 -0.36 0.55 -4.96
N HIS A 164 -0.03 1.76 -4.47
CA HIS A 164 -0.97 2.64 -3.78
C HIS A 164 -1.10 3.97 -4.54
N TYR A 165 -1.83 3.93 -5.66
CA TYR A 165 -1.99 5.05 -6.58
C TYR A 165 -3.30 5.03 -7.33
N THR A 166 -3.72 6.21 -7.81
CA THR A 166 -4.80 6.35 -8.78
C THR A 166 -4.38 5.83 -10.15
N VAL A 167 -5.29 5.15 -10.84
CA VAL A 167 -5.18 4.73 -12.24
C VAL A 167 -6.31 5.37 -13.04
N PRO A 168 -6.08 5.86 -14.28
CA PRO A 168 -7.13 6.43 -15.11
C PRO A 168 -8.29 5.46 -15.33
N GLY A 169 -9.52 5.97 -15.28
CA GLY A 169 -10.74 5.19 -15.48
C GLY A 169 -11.27 4.49 -14.23
N CYS A 170 -10.61 4.61 -13.07
CA CYS A 170 -11.18 4.13 -11.81
C CYS A 170 -12.42 4.92 -11.40
N ASN A 171 -13.35 4.25 -10.72
CA ASN A 171 -14.59 4.87 -10.27
C ASN A 171 -14.36 5.59 -8.94
N THR A 172 -14.45 6.93 -8.95
CA THR A 172 -14.22 7.81 -7.79
C THR A 172 -15.51 8.23 -7.08
N GLU A 173 -16.68 7.69 -7.42
CA GLU A 173 -17.98 8.09 -6.83
C GLU A 173 -18.14 7.76 -5.34
N SER A 174 -17.22 7.02 -4.73
CA SER A 174 -17.29 6.56 -3.33
C SER A 174 -16.83 7.60 -2.30
N GLY A 175 -16.97 8.91 -2.58
CA GLY A 175 -16.62 9.99 -1.65
C GLY A 175 -15.17 10.52 -1.79
N GLN A 176 -14.36 9.94 -2.66
CA GLN A 176 -13.13 10.55 -3.12
C GLN A 176 -13.50 11.63 -4.13
N THR A 177 -13.31 12.89 -3.77
CA THR A 177 -13.64 14.01 -4.64
C THR A 177 -12.75 14.00 -5.88
N MET A 178 -13.33 14.27 -7.06
CA MET A 178 -12.55 14.47 -8.30
C MET A 178 -11.40 15.45 -8.15
N MET A 179 -11.45 16.35 -7.15
CA MET A 179 -10.37 17.29 -6.84
C MET A 179 -9.08 16.57 -6.39
N LEU A 180 -9.15 15.46 -5.68
CA LEU A 180 -7.95 14.73 -5.23
C LEU A 180 -7.25 14.06 -6.42
N THR A 181 -8.01 13.47 -7.34
CA THR A 181 -7.44 12.79 -8.51
C THR A 181 -6.81 13.75 -9.54
N GLN A 182 -7.21 15.03 -9.57
CA GLN A 182 -6.59 16.03 -10.44
C GLN A 182 -5.23 16.54 -9.93
N PHE A 183 -4.96 16.40 -8.63
CA PHE A 183 -3.75 16.92 -7.99
C PHE A 183 -2.77 15.82 -7.55
N GLU A 184 -3.11 14.56 -7.80
CA GLU A 184 -2.26 13.43 -7.43
C GLU A 184 -1.61 12.80 -8.67
N PRO A 185 -0.37 12.31 -8.52
CA PRO A 185 0.27 11.54 -9.58
C PRO A 185 -0.50 10.24 -9.81
N ILE A 186 -0.61 9.88 -11.08
CA ILE A 186 -1.32 8.68 -11.53
C ILE A 186 -0.34 7.68 -12.14
N ILE A 187 -0.64 6.39 -12.04
CA ILE A 187 0.05 5.40 -12.87
C ILE A 187 -0.68 5.33 -14.22
N PRO A 188 -0.03 5.71 -15.34
CA PRO A 188 -0.64 5.59 -16.65
C PRO A 188 -1.00 4.15 -16.98
N GLN A 189 -2.19 3.94 -17.54
CA GLN A 189 -2.64 2.59 -17.91
C GLN A 189 -1.70 1.93 -18.90
N GLU A 190 -1.12 2.71 -19.83
CA GLU A 190 -0.14 2.26 -20.81
C GLU A 190 1.12 1.69 -20.15
N ALA A 191 1.57 2.28 -19.03
CA ALA A 191 2.72 1.78 -18.27
C ALA A 191 2.42 0.41 -17.64
N LEU A 192 1.23 0.21 -17.10
CA LEU A 192 0.79 -1.07 -16.55
C LEU A 192 0.69 -2.15 -17.63
N LEU A 193 0.10 -1.81 -18.78
CA LEU A 193 -0.03 -2.72 -19.90
C LEU A 193 1.34 -3.10 -20.49
N ALA A 194 2.24 -2.12 -20.65
CA ALA A 194 3.59 -2.34 -21.17
C ALA A 194 4.44 -3.20 -20.22
N ALA A 195 4.30 -2.99 -18.89
CA ALA A 195 5.02 -3.79 -17.89
C ALA A 195 4.54 -5.24 -17.83
N ASN A 196 3.30 -5.51 -18.21
CA ASN A 196 2.73 -6.86 -18.33
C ASN A 196 2.91 -7.73 -17.09
N TYR A 197 2.48 -7.22 -15.93
CA TYR A 197 2.38 -8.01 -14.70
C TYR A 197 1.27 -9.05 -14.82
N ASN A 198 1.41 -10.20 -14.16
CA ASN A 198 0.36 -11.23 -14.14
C ASN A 198 -0.87 -10.79 -13.33
N LEU A 199 -0.63 -9.97 -12.29
CA LEU A 199 -1.68 -9.36 -11.44
C LEU A 199 -1.24 -7.96 -11.04
N VAL A 200 -2.20 -7.04 -10.95
CA VAL A 200 -2.01 -5.69 -10.37
C VAL A 200 -3.00 -5.53 -9.22
N ALA A 201 -2.47 -5.39 -8.00
CA ALA A 201 -3.21 -5.16 -6.77
C ALA A 201 -3.07 -3.69 -6.36
N LEU A 202 -4.15 -2.92 -6.44
CA LEU A 202 -4.14 -1.49 -6.16
C LEU A 202 -4.82 -1.18 -4.83
N GLY A 203 -4.19 -0.35 -4.02
CA GLY A 203 -4.81 0.42 -2.94
C GLY A 203 -5.16 1.84 -3.39
N HIS A 204 -5.60 2.71 -2.46
CA HIS A 204 -5.91 4.13 -2.64
C HIS A 204 -7.34 4.41 -3.10
N ILE A 205 -7.88 3.74 -4.10
CA ILE A 205 -9.26 3.90 -4.54
C ILE A 205 -10.16 2.93 -3.77
N HIS A 206 -11.20 3.47 -3.09
CA HIS A 206 -12.06 2.71 -2.16
C HIS A 206 -13.20 1.96 -2.87
N ARG A 207 -13.13 1.82 -4.18
CA ARG A 207 -14.12 1.09 -4.97
C ARG A 207 -13.43 0.23 -6.02
N PRO A 208 -13.78 -1.06 -6.09
CA PRO A 208 -13.28 -1.95 -7.13
C PRO A 208 -13.84 -1.60 -8.50
#